data_157bcdb7eaa84a4e13761fc715178fbd
#
_entry.id   157bcdb7eaa84a4e13761fc715178fbd
#
_cell.length_a   1.000
_cell.length_b   1.000
_cell.length_c   1.000
_cell.angle_alpha   90.00
_cell.angle_beta   90.00
_cell.angle_gamma   90.00
#
_symmetry.space_group_name_H-M   'P 1'
#
loop_
_entity.id
_entity.type
_entity.pdbx_description
1 polymer ?
#
loop_
_entity_poly.entity_id
_entity_poly.type
_entity_poly.pdbx_seq_one_letter_code
_entity_poly.pdbx_strand_id
1 'polypeptide(L)'
;MTDIFETVKSQVKIADVVEYFGVKLNSRDKGLCPFHREKTASFSVDRKNNIFTCFGCGETGDVITFVSKIKDIEPYEAAKLLAEIYHIDVQDAKPQKTSIKKYLQACMKDADKTDYFAKRGLTAEMVKKFCLGFDVHRNAVVLPYSSELTYYQTRSIADKKFYKPPTEEAGAEPLFNRKVLWASDKEPVFVVESPICALSVMQCGGLAVSLCGVGGTSKLVKDCKIKKPTSPLVLCLDNDEPGQKASEQLAAELMEMGVRYVVFNVAGDCKDPNELLMQNAGKLKEQIAAAKREVKKKYKRGVASISASELQTAVIDPPEWLIPEVLPQGLAILCASSKVGKSWMAMQ
;
A
#
# COMPACT_ATOMS: atom_id res chain seq x y z
N MET A 1 -31.05 2.03 -13.68
CA MET A 1 -31.22 3.33 -12.99
C MET A 1 -30.04 4.18 -13.40
N THR A 2 -30.29 5.26 -14.09
CA THR A 2 -29.23 6.17 -14.57
C THR A 2 -28.67 6.92 -13.36
N ASP A 3 -27.35 6.93 -13.20
CA ASP A 3 -26.67 7.66 -12.16
C ASP A 3 -26.90 9.16 -12.31
N ILE A 4 -27.19 9.90 -11.24
CA ILE A 4 -27.36 11.34 -11.23
C ILE A 4 -26.20 12.06 -11.94
N PHE A 5 -24.97 11.56 -11.76
CA PHE A 5 -23.78 12.11 -12.40
C PHE A 5 -23.86 12.01 -13.93
N GLU A 6 -24.17 10.84 -14.46
CA GLU A 6 -24.31 10.62 -15.90
C GLU A 6 -25.49 11.42 -16.49
N THR A 7 -26.61 11.48 -15.77
CA THR A 7 -27.78 12.22 -16.17
C THR A 7 -27.46 13.70 -16.28
N VAL A 8 -26.86 14.29 -15.23
CA VAL A 8 -26.49 15.71 -15.21
C VAL A 8 -25.46 16.04 -16.29
N LYS A 9 -24.39 15.24 -16.40
CA LYS A 9 -23.34 15.46 -17.42
C LYS A 9 -23.85 15.38 -18.85
N SER A 10 -24.86 14.56 -19.13
CA SER A 10 -25.43 14.42 -20.46
C SER A 10 -26.37 15.56 -20.82
N GLN A 11 -27.10 16.14 -19.87
CA GLN A 11 -28.14 17.14 -20.09
C GLN A 11 -27.67 18.58 -19.89
N VAL A 12 -26.63 18.79 -19.03
CA VAL A 12 -26.15 20.14 -18.68
C VAL A 12 -24.91 20.51 -19.49
N LYS A 13 -24.91 21.73 -20.06
CA LYS A 13 -23.77 22.23 -20.83
C LYS A 13 -22.83 23.07 -19.97
N ILE A 14 -21.53 22.81 -20.04
CA ILE A 14 -20.53 23.52 -19.26
C ILE A 14 -20.54 25.04 -19.52
N ALA A 15 -20.80 25.48 -20.76
CA ALA A 15 -20.85 26.88 -21.08
C ALA A 15 -21.97 27.60 -20.32
N ASP A 16 -23.17 26.99 -20.26
CA ASP A 16 -24.33 27.56 -19.58
C ASP A 16 -24.07 27.60 -18.05
N VAL A 17 -23.43 26.59 -17.50
CA VAL A 17 -23.06 26.53 -16.07
C VAL A 17 -22.06 27.62 -15.70
N VAL A 18 -20.98 27.78 -16.46
CA VAL A 18 -19.96 28.80 -16.16
C VAL A 18 -20.51 30.21 -16.28
N GLU A 19 -21.39 30.46 -17.24
CA GLU A 19 -22.06 31.75 -17.39
C GLU A 19 -23.07 32.00 -16.25
N TYR A 20 -23.86 31.00 -15.86
CA TYR A 20 -24.78 31.07 -14.72
C TYR A 20 -24.04 31.45 -13.40
N PHE A 21 -22.84 30.93 -13.20
CA PHE A 21 -21.99 31.27 -12.04
C PHE A 21 -21.12 32.52 -12.24
N GLY A 22 -21.41 33.33 -13.26
CA GLY A 22 -20.82 34.66 -13.44
C GLY A 22 -19.53 34.75 -14.23
N VAL A 23 -19.05 33.65 -14.82
CA VAL A 23 -17.89 33.67 -15.71
C VAL A 23 -18.32 34.14 -17.11
N LYS A 24 -17.87 35.32 -17.52
CA LYS A 24 -18.16 35.86 -18.87
C LYS A 24 -17.20 35.24 -19.90
N LEU A 25 -17.75 34.50 -20.85
CA LEU A 25 -17.01 33.94 -21.97
C LEU A 25 -17.01 34.90 -23.17
N ASN A 26 -15.87 35.00 -23.86
CA ASN A 26 -15.76 35.73 -25.12
C ASN A 26 -16.18 34.84 -26.31
N SER A 27 -16.14 35.38 -27.54
CA SER A 27 -16.48 34.66 -28.77
C SER A 27 -15.61 33.42 -29.08
N ARG A 28 -14.54 33.20 -28.32
CA ARG A 28 -13.66 32.02 -28.42
C ARG A 28 -13.79 31.13 -27.21
N ASP A 29 -14.88 31.18 -26.46
CA ASP A 29 -15.15 30.43 -25.25
C ASP A 29 -14.08 30.55 -24.18
N LYS A 30 -13.44 31.73 -24.04
CA LYS A 30 -12.47 32.06 -23.03
C LYS A 30 -12.94 33.14 -22.07
N GLY A 31 -12.58 33.03 -20.79
CA GLY A 31 -12.91 33.97 -19.74
C GLY A 31 -11.84 34.08 -18.67
N LEU A 32 -12.05 34.96 -17.69
CA LEU A 32 -11.23 35.01 -16.49
C LEU A 32 -11.57 33.81 -15.58
N CYS A 33 -10.54 33.19 -15.02
CA CYS A 33 -10.72 32.03 -14.17
C CYS A 33 -11.35 32.39 -12.82
N PRO A 34 -12.41 31.67 -12.39
CA PRO A 34 -13.00 31.92 -11.09
C PRO A 34 -12.22 31.33 -9.91
N PHE A 35 -11.24 30.44 -10.19
CA PHE A 35 -10.48 29.70 -9.18
C PHE A 35 -9.16 30.35 -8.77
N HIS A 36 -8.67 31.35 -9.54
CA HIS A 36 -7.49 32.14 -9.20
C HIS A 36 -7.61 33.58 -9.74
N ARG A 37 -6.83 34.48 -9.17
CA ARG A 37 -6.82 35.89 -9.62
C ARG A 37 -5.93 36.05 -10.85
N GLU A 38 -6.51 36.57 -11.93
CA GLU A 38 -5.79 36.88 -13.17
C GLU A 38 -6.34 38.14 -13.85
N LYS A 39 -5.54 38.73 -14.74
CA LYS A 39 -5.96 39.87 -15.57
C LYS A 39 -6.15 39.48 -17.03
N THR A 40 -5.64 38.35 -17.45
CA THR A 40 -5.71 37.84 -18.82
C THR A 40 -6.47 36.53 -18.83
N ALA A 41 -7.46 36.40 -19.72
CA ALA A 41 -8.32 35.20 -19.77
C ALA A 41 -7.55 33.94 -20.10
N SER A 42 -7.41 33.04 -19.13
CA SER A 42 -6.78 31.72 -19.26
C SER A 42 -7.76 30.55 -19.07
N PHE A 43 -8.99 30.83 -18.64
CA PHE A 43 -10.05 29.84 -18.51
C PHE A 43 -10.71 29.61 -19.88
N SER A 44 -10.84 28.37 -20.31
CA SER A 44 -11.39 27.98 -21.60
C SER A 44 -12.44 26.88 -21.44
N VAL A 45 -13.49 26.95 -22.23
CA VAL A 45 -14.58 25.97 -22.30
C VAL A 45 -14.49 25.20 -23.61
N ASP A 46 -14.50 23.88 -23.55
CA ASP A 46 -14.66 22.99 -24.70
C ASP A 46 -16.11 22.52 -24.75
N ARG A 47 -16.91 23.17 -25.61
CA ARG A 47 -18.34 22.83 -25.77
C ARG A 47 -18.56 21.44 -26.35
N LYS A 48 -17.61 20.92 -27.15
CA LYS A 48 -17.74 19.61 -27.79
C LYS A 48 -17.56 18.49 -26.76
N ASN A 49 -16.55 18.60 -25.91
CA ASN A 49 -16.26 17.61 -24.88
C ASN A 49 -16.96 17.91 -23.55
N ASN A 50 -17.68 19.03 -23.45
CA ASN A 50 -18.41 19.48 -22.26
C ASN A 50 -17.51 19.62 -21.01
N ILE A 51 -16.30 20.17 -21.18
CA ILE A 51 -15.31 20.36 -20.13
C ILE A 51 -14.78 21.80 -20.11
N PHE A 52 -14.24 22.21 -18.95
CA PHE A 52 -13.44 23.42 -18.83
C PHE A 52 -11.98 23.09 -18.57
N THR A 53 -11.10 24.01 -18.95
CA THR A 53 -9.66 23.94 -18.61
C THR A 53 -9.13 25.36 -18.39
N CYS A 54 -8.45 25.57 -17.27
CA CYS A 54 -7.73 26.81 -17.01
C CYS A 54 -6.24 26.59 -17.25
N PHE A 55 -5.68 27.29 -18.21
CA PHE A 55 -4.24 27.23 -18.54
C PHE A 55 -3.35 28.03 -17.56
N GLY A 56 -3.95 28.83 -16.68
CA GLY A 56 -3.23 29.57 -15.65
C GLY A 56 -2.97 28.79 -14.38
N CYS A 57 -4.00 28.12 -13.83
CA CYS A 57 -3.87 27.32 -12.60
C CYS A 57 -3.92 25.80 -12.81
N GLY A 58 -4.09 25.32 -14.06
CA GLY A 58 -4.15 23.90 -14.39
C GLY A 58 -5.47 23.19 -14.05
N GLU A 59 -6.48 23.91 -13.53
CA GLU A 59 -7.78 23.33 -13.19
C GLU A 59 -8.55 22.90 -14.43
N THR A 60 -9.09 21.68 -14.40
CA THR A 60 -9.86 21.09 -15.49
C THR A 60 -10.97 20.20 -14.93
N GLY A 61 -12.06 20.05 -15.65
CA GLY A 61 -13.17 19.19 -15.25
C GLY A 61 -14.45 19.40 -16.04
N ASP A 62 -15.49 18.68 -15.63
CA ASP A 62 -16.84 18.76 -16.17
C ASP A 62 -17.74 19.75 -15.39
N VAL A 63 -19.03 19.78 -15.70
CA VAL A 63 -20.03 20.65 -15.05
C VAL A 63 -20.09 20.43 -13.53
N ILE A 64 -19.97 19.20 -13.09
CA ILE A 64 -20.04 18.84 -11.66
C ILE A 64 -18.79 19.29 -10.93
N THR A 65 -17.63 19.04 -11.52
CA THR A 65 -16.33 19.50 -11.00
C THR A 65 -16.30 21.03 -10.88
N PHE A 66 -16.82 21.74 -11.88
CA PHE A 66 -16.88 23.20 -11.85
C PHE A 66 -17.70 23.71 -10.67
N VAL A 67 -18.94 23.19 -10.48
CA VAL A 67 -19.83 23.62 -9.40
C VAL A 67 -19.31 23.20 -8.03
N SER A 68 -18.77 22.00 -7.91
CA SER A 68 -18.13 21.53 -6.68
C SER A 68 -17.04 22.50 -6.19
N LYS A 69 -16.16 22.93 -7.10
CA LYS A 69 -15.06 23.85 -6.79
C LYS A 69 -15.53 25.29 -6.52
N ILE A 70 -16.47 25.81 -7.29
CA ILE A 70 -16.90 27.21 -7.14
C ILE A 70 -17.76 27.43 -5.90
N LYS A 71 -18.45 26.38 -5.45
CA LYS A 71 -19.31 26.39 -4.25
C LYS A 71 -18.64 25.76 -3.01
N ASP A 72 -17.48 25.12 -3.19
CA ASP A 72 -16.80 24.37 -2.13
C ASP A 72 -17.70 23.30 -1.49
N ILE A 73 -18.35 22.50 -2.35
CA ILE A 73 -19.28 21.44 -1.95
C ILE A 73 -18.86 20.10 -2.59
N GLU A 74 -19.34 19.00 -1.99
CA GLU A 74 -19.08 17.67 -2.52
C GLU A 74 -19.67 17.46 -3.92
N PRO A 75 -19.05 16.65 -4.79
CA PRO A 75 -19.52 16.42 -6.17
C PRO A 75 -20.97 15.96 -6.26
N TYR A 76 -21.46 15.18 -5.29
CA TYR A 76 -22.85 14.75 -5.25
C TYR A 76 -23.82 15.93 -5.00
N GLU A 77 -23.48 16.80 -4.07
CA GLU A 77 -24.27 18.00 -3.79
C GLU A 77 -24.24 18.97 -4.99
N ALA A 78 -23.10 19.05 -5.69
CA ALA A 78 -22.97 19.81 -6.92
C ALA A 78 -23.86 19.24 -8.04
N ALA A 79 -23.91 17.93 -8.21
CA ALA A 79 -24.79 17.28 -9.18
C ALA A 79 -26.27 17.51 -8.83
N LYS A 80 -26.63 17.43 -7.55
CA LYS A 80 -27.97 17.71 -7.07
C LYS A 80 -28.38 19.15 -7.30
N LEU A 81 -27.50 20.10 -7.00
CA LEU A 81 -27.73 21.53 -7.27
C LEU A 81 -27.93 21.82 -8.77
N LEU A 82 -27.12 21.18 -9.62
CA LEU A 82 -27.30 21.29 -11.07
C LEU A 82 -28.61 20.68 -11.53
N ALA A 83 -29.02 19.53 -11.00
CA ALA A 83 -30.29 18.91 -11.30
C ALA A 83 -31.49 19.84 -10.92
N GLU A 84 -31.38 20.51 -9.78
CA GLU A 84 -32.36 21.50 -9.31
C GLU A 84 -32.41 22.73 -10.23
N ILE A 85 -31.28 23.36 -10.56
CA ILE A 85 -31.16 24.54 -11.40
C ILE A 85 -31.69 24.28 -12.81
N TYR A 86 -31.41 23.11 -13.38
CA TYR A 86 -31.78 22.75 -14.75
C TYR A 86 -33.06 21.90 -14.82
N HIS A 87 -33.81 21.78 -13.71
CA HIS A 87 -35.07 21.02 -13.62
C HIS A 87 -34.98 19.60 -14.18
N ILE A 88 -33.86 18.92 -13.89
CA ILE A 88 -33.62 17.53 -14.31
C ILE A 88 -34.29 16.62 -13.30
N ASP A 89 -35.22 15.79 -13.76
CA ASP A 89 -35.88 14.80 -12.92
C ASP A 89 -34.92 13.66 -12.60
N VAL A 90 -34.29 13.76 -11.45
CA VAL A 90 -33.41 12.72 -10.90
C VAL A 90 -34.15 12.07 -9.73
N GLN A 91 -34.47 10.80 -9.86
CA GLN A 91 -34.95 10.04 -8.71
C GLN A 91 -33.91 10.13 -7.62
N ASP A 92 -34.25 10.71 -6.48
CA ASP A 92 -33.40 10.93 -5.29
C ASP A 92 -32.97 9.57 -4.66
N ALA A 93 -32.20 8.81 -5.38
CA ALA A 93 -31.40 7.79 -4.76
C ALA A 93 -30.09 8.46 -4.30
N LYS A 94 -30.06 9.01 -3.06
CA LYS A 94 -28.78 9.17 -2.38
C LYS A 94 -27.98 7.90 -2.68
N PRO A 95 -26.75 7.99 -3.21
CA PRO A 95 -25.92 6.81 -3.29
C PRO A 95 -25.91 6.25 -1.88
N GLN A 96 -26.61 5.12 -1.67
CA GLN A 96 -26.50 4.39 -0.42
C GLN A 96 -25.02 4.16 -0.30
N LYS A 97 -24.38 4.64 0.80
CA LYS A 97 -22.99 4.31 1.13
C LYS A 97 -22.90 2.80 1.05
N THR A 98 -22.52 2.33 -0.14
CA THR A 98 -22.39 0.89 -0.37
C THR A 98 -21.28 0.49 0.55
N SER A 99 -21.57 -0.34 1.57
CA SER A 99 -20.53 -0.72 2.50
C SER A 99 -19.35 -1.27 1.69
N ILE A 100 -18.13 -0.91 2.04
CA ILE A 100 -16.88 -1.38 1.38
C ILE A 100 -16.98 -2.87 1.07
N LYS A 101 -17.51 -3.65 2.01
CA LYS A 101 -17.69 -5.10 1.84
C LYS A 101 -18.63 -5.46 0.69
N LYS A 102 -19.76 -4.76 0.53
CA LYS A 102 -20.68 -5.00 -0.60
C LYS A 102 -20.06 -4.61 -1.94
N TYR A 103 -19.35 -3.48 -1.98
CA TYR A 103 -18.62 -3.04 -3.17
C TYR A 103 -17.58 -4.10 -3.59
N LEU A 104 -16.73 -4.54 -2.66
CA LEU A 104 -15.72 -5.55 -2.92
C LEU A 104 -16.32 -6.88 -3.38
N GLN A 105 -17.42 -7.32 -2.75
CA GLN A 105 -18.13 -8.54 -3.16
C GLN A 105 -18.72 -8.44 -4.57
N ALA A 106 -19.16 -7.26 -5.00
CA ALA A 106 -19.59 -7.05 -6.38
C ALA A 106 -18.40 -7.13 -7.35
N CYS A 107 -17.29 -6.45 -7.06
CA CYS A 107 -16.10 -6.49 -7.90
C CYS A 107 -15.47 -7.89 -8.01
N MET A 108 -15.53 -8.70 -6.94
CA MET A 108 -15.05 -10.09 -6.95
C MET A 108 -15.81 -10.98 -7.94
N LYS A 109 -17.11 -10.72 -8.16
CA LYS A 109 -17.92 -11.47 -9.15
C LYS A 109 -17.50 -11.16 -10.58
N ASP A 110 -16.92 -9.99 -10.80
CA ASP A 110 -16.50 -9.49 -12.09
C ASP A 110 -15.00 -9.65 -12.34
N ALA A 111 -14.29 -10.40 -11.48
CA ALA A 111 -12.84 -10.60 -11.59
C ALA A 111 -12.40 -11.26 -12.90
N ASP A 112 -13.25 -12.08 -13.51
CA ASP A 112 -13.04 -12.76 -14.80
C ASP A 112 -13.26 -11.85 -16.02
N LYS A 113 -13.84 -10.66 -15.84
CA LYS A 113 -14.04 -9.68 -16.92
C LYS A 113 -12.77 -8.92 -17.30
N THR A 114 -11.64 -9.22 -16.68
CA THR A 114 -10.33 -8.65 -16.99
C THR A 114 -9.27 -9.73 -17.11
N ASP A 115 -8.34 -9.56 -18.02
CA ASP A 115 -7.14 -10.39 -18.17
C ASP A 115 -5.94 -9.84 -17.39
N TYR A 116 -6.13 -8.75 -16.66
CA TYR A 116 -5.05 -8.05 -15.95
C TYR A 116 -4.25 -8.96 -15.01
N PHE A 117 -4.95 -9.76 -14.21
CA PHE A 117 -4.29 -10.66 -13.25
C PHE A 117 -3.47 -11.75 -13.94
N ALA A 118 -4.03 -12.34 -15.01
CA ALA A 118 -3.32 -13.31 -15.83
C ALA A 118 -2.09 -12.69 -16.52
N LYS A 119 -2.22 -11.48 -17.07
CA LYS A 119 -1.10 -10.71 -17.64
C LYS A 119 -0.02 -10.35 -16.60
N ARG A 120 -0.36 -10.37 -15.32
CA ARG A 120 0.58 -10.22 -14.20
C ARG A 120 1.10 -11.55 -13.66
N GLY A 121 0.83 -12.67 -14.33
CA GLY A 121 1.26 -14.00 -13.94
C GLY A 121 0.55 -14.57 -12.71
N LEU A 122 -0.55 -13.93 -12.25
CA LEU A 122 -1.32 -14.41 -11.11
C LEU A 122 -2.34 -15.46 -11.56
N THR A 123 -2.39 -16.58 -10.82
CA THR A 123 -3.32 -17.67 -11.08
C THR A 123 -4.73 -17.34 -10.61
N ALA A 124 -5.74 -18.01 -11.22
CA ALA A 124 -7.12 -17.89 -10.79
C ALA A 124 -7.34 -18.28 -9.32
N GLU A 125 -6.53 -19.22 -8.81
CA GLU A 125 -6.52 -19.58 -7.40
C GLU A 125 -6.10 -18.39 -6.50
N MET A 126 -5.05 -17.66 -6.90
CA MET A 126 -4.61 -16.46 -6.18
C MET A 126 -5.66 -15.35 -6.22
N VAL A 127 -6.27 -15.13 -7.39
CA VAL A 127 -7.37 -14.16 -7.54
C VAL A 127 -8.50 -14.47 -6.56
N LYS A 128 -8.93 -15.72 -6.50
CA LYS A 128 -9.99 -16.17 -5.56
C LYS A 128 -9.56 -16.09 -4.11
N LYS A 129 -8.36 -16.59 -3.77
CA LYS A 129 -7.83 -16.64 -2.40
C LYS A 129 -7.70 -15.27 -1.77
N PHE A 130 -7.28 -14.26 -2.54
CA PHE A 130 -7.08 -12.90 -2.07
C PHE A 130 -8.25 -11.95 -2.38
N CYS A 131 -9.40 -12.53 -2.81
CA CYS A 131 -10.62 -11.77 -3.07
C CYS A 131 -10.42 -10.64 -4.09
N LEU A 132 -9.52 -10.82 -5.06
CA LEU A 132 -9.24 -9.81 -6.07
C LEU A 132 -10.48 -9.61 -6.95
N GLY A 133 -10.69 -8.40 -7.44
CA GLY A 133 -11.88 -8.07 -8.19
C GLY A 133 -11.61 -7.11 -9.35
N PHE A 134 -12.67 -6.83 -10.08
CA PHE A 134 -12.65 -5.86 -11.17
C PHE A 134 -13.87 -4.95 -11.08
N ASP A 135 -13.64 -3.64 -11.07
CA ASP A 135 -14.69 -2.63 -11.16
C ASP A 135 -14.89 -2.31 -12.65
N VAL A 136 -15.96 -2.84 -13.22
CA VAL A 136 -16.30 -2.68 -14.63
C VAL A 136 -16.60 -1.21 -14.98
N HIS A 137 -17.23 -0.48 -14.05
CA HIS A 137 -17.62 0.93 -14.29
C HIS A 137 -16.40 1.86 -14.33
N ARG A 138 -15.40 1.58 -13.48
CA ARG A 138 -14.17 2.36 -13.41
C ARG A 138 -13.04 1.80 -14.28
N ASN A 139 -13.26 0.68 -14.95
CA ASN A 139 -12.23 -0.08 -15.67
C ASN A 139 -10.96 -0.24 -14.82
N ALA A 140 -11.13 -0.75 -13.60
CA ALA A 140 -10.06 -0.80 -12.61
C ALA A 140 -10.01 -2.15 -11.89
N VAL A 141 -8.81 -2.67 -11.69
CA VAL A 141 -8.62 -3.84 -10.82
C VAL A 141 -8.72 -3.42 -9.36
N VAL A 142 -9.29 -4.30 -8.55
CA VAL A 142 -9.58 -4.07 -7.14
C VAL A 142 -8.78 -5.06 -6.30
N LEU A 143 -8.00 -4.52 -5.36
CA LEU A 143 -7.08 -5.25 -4.50
C LEU A 143 -7.48 -5.05 -3.03
N PRO A 144 -8.30 -5.93 -2.44
CA PRO A 144 -8.60 -5.89 -1.01
C PRO A 144 -7.34 -6.15 -0.19
N TYR A 145 -7.17 -5.42 0.92
CA TYR A 145 -5.96 -5.53 1.75
C TYR A 145 -5.98 -6.72 2.72
N SER A 146 -7.15 -7.28 2.94
CA SER A 146 -7.34 -8.48 3.76
C SER A 146 -8.63 -9.21 3.39
N SER A 147 -8.76 -10.46 3.83
CA SER A 147 -10.00 -11.25 3.69
C SER A 147 -11.19 -10.69 4.48
N GLU A 148 -10.97 -9.72 5.37
CA GLU A 148 -12.05 -9.04 6.12
C GLU A 148 -12.80 -8.02 5.27
N LEU A 149 -12.24 -7.66 4.09
CA LEU A 149 -12.84 -6.73 3.14
C LEU A 149 -13.17 -5.36 3.76
N THR A 150 -12.26 -4.84 4.60
CA THR A 150 -12.42 -3.55 5.30
C THR A 150 -11.69 -2.40 4.62
N TYR A 151 -10.68 -2.72 3.78
CA TYR A 151 -9.88 -1.76 3.05
C TYR A 151 -9.45 -2.31 1.69
N TYR A 152 -9.25 -1.43 0.71
CA TYR A 152 -8.82 -1.80 -0.63
C TYR A 152 -8.09 -0.67 -1.34
N GLN A 153 -7.41 -1.00 -2.42
CA GLN A 153 -7.06 -0.04 -3.46
C GLN A 153 -7.58 -0.51 -4.80
N THR A 154 -7.87 0.43 -5.68
CA THR A 154 -8.13 0.16 -7.09
C THR A 154 -7.01 0.70 -7.94
N ARG A 155 -6.77 0.07 -9.08
CA ARG A 155 -5.84 0.55 -10.09
C ARG A 155 -6.53 0.55 -11.44
N SER A 156 -6.68 1.72 -12.03
CA SER A 156 -7.19 1.86 -13.39
C SER A 156 -6.26 1.15 -14.38
N ILE A 157 -6.86 0.41 -15.32
CA ILE A 157 -6.11 -0.29 -16.38
C ILE A 157 -5.64 0.71 -17.45
N ALA A 158 -6.43 1.76 -17.71
CA ALA A 158 -6.18 2.71 -18.79
C ALA A 158 -5.02 3.67 -18.46
N ASP A 159 -5.07 4.35 -17.33
CA ASP A 159 -4.15 5.44 -16.98
C ASP A 159 -3.23 5.14 -15.78
N LYS A 160 -3.31 3.92 -15.25
CA LYS A 160 -2.53 3.42 -14.11
C LYS A 160 -2.72 4.21 -12.80
N LYS A 161 -3.77 5.01 -12.69
CA LYS A 161 -4.09 5.74 -11.45
C LYS A 161 -4.59 4.81 -10.37
N PHE A 162 -4.23 5.13 -9.13
CA PHE A 162 -4.66 4.41 -7.94
C PHE A 162 -5.72 5.22 -7.20
N TYR A 163 -6.74 4.53 -6.72
CA TYR A 163 -7.77 5.10 -5.87
C TYR A 163 -7.93 4.23 -4.62
N LYS A 164 -8.21 4.89 -3.51
CA LYS A 164 -8.41 4.28 -2.20
C LYS A 164 -9.72 4.78 -1.61
N PRO A 165 -10.36 4.02 -0.70
CA PRO A 165 -11.56 4.50 -0.04
C PRO A 165 -11.25 5.75 0.80
N PRO A 166 -12.21 6.68 0.96
CA PRO A 166 -12.07 7.83 1.83
C PRO A 166 -11.76 7.42 3.27
N THR A 167 -10.96 8.23 3.98
CA THR A 167 -10.54 7.95 5.36
C THR A 167 -11.74 7.92 6.32
N GLU A 168 -12.79 8.70 6.05
CA GLU A 168 -14.03 8.74 6.81
C GLU A 168 -14.82 7.43 6.73
N GLU A 169 -14.60 6.64 5.67
CA GLU A 169 -15.30 5.36 5.44
C GLU A 169 -14.49 4.15 5.88
N ALA A 170 -13.18 4.16 5.63
CA ALA A 170 -12.31 3.00 5.81
C ALA A 170 -11.27 3.16 6.92
N GLY A 171 -11.16 4.36 7.50
CA GLY A 171 -10.07 4.68 8.42
C GLY A 171 -8.72 4.87 7.71
N ALA A 172 -7.65 4.94 8.51
CA ALA A 172 -6.29 5.08 7.98
C ALA A 172 -5.89 3.84 7.17
N GLU A 173 -5.18 4.07 6.08
CA GLU A 173 -4.68 3.00 5.21
C GLU A 173 -3.75 2.03 5.97
N PRO A 174 -4.09 0.74 6.09
CA PRO A 174 -3.21 -0.27 6.67
C PRO A 174 -2.15 -0.72 5.65
N LEU A 175 -1.22 -1.59 6.08
CA LEU A 175 -0.42 -2.37 5.16
C LEU A 175 -1.27 -3.44 4.47
N PHE A 176 -0.97 -3.75 3.21
CA PHE A 176 -1.59 -4.88 2.52
C PHE A 176 -1.16 -6.19 3.18
N ASN A 177 -2.13 -7.06 3.51
CA ASN A 177 -1.93 -8.33 4.20
C ASN A 177 -1.22 -8.21 5.57
N ARG A 178 -1.47 -7.11 6.28
CA ARG A 178 -0.82 -6.72 7.55
C ARG A 178 -0.77 -7.84 8.59
N LYS A 179 -1.82 -8.66 8.69
CA LYS A 179 -1.96 -9.71 9.71
C LYS A 179 -0.85 -10.76 9.64
N VAL A 180 -0.23 -10.95 8.49
CA VAL A 180 0.84 -11.94 8.31
C VAL A 180 2.06 -11.66 9.20
N LEU A 181 2.27 -10.42 9.63
CA LEU A 181 3.36 -10.03 10.54
C LEU A 181 3.34 -10.80 11.86
N TRP A 182 2.16 -11.27 12.28
CA TRP A 182 1.94 -11.95 13.57
C TRP A 182 1.31 -13.33 13.44
N ALA A 183 1.16 -13.84 12.22
CA ALA A 183 0.43 -15.08 11.95
C ALA A 183 1.21 -16.34 12.31
N SER A 184 2.55 -16.31 12.21
CA SER A 184 3.42 -17.48 12.41
C SER A 184 4.80 -17.03 12.86
N ASP A 185 5.50 -17.87 13.58
CA ASP A 185 6.91 -17.71 13.95
C ASP A 185 7.84 -18.65 13.17
N LYS A 186 7.28 -19.47 12.27
CA LYS A 186 8.01 -20.53 11.53
C LYS A 186 8.56 -20.06 10.20
N GLU A 187 7.86 -19.17 9.52
CA GLU A 187 8.20 -18.70 8.18
C GLU A 187 8.48 -17.19 8.17
N PRO A 188 9.54 -16.73 7.50
CA PRO A 188 9.81 -15.30 7.41
C PRO A 188 8.75 -14.58 6.57
N VAL A 189 8.54 -13.29 6.88
CA VAL A 189 7.60 -12.43 6.16
C VAL A 189 8.36 -11.52 5.21
N PHE A 190 8.06 -11.59 3.93
CA PHE A 190 8.64 -10.76 2.89
C PHE A 190 7.96 -9.40 2.88
N VAL A 191 8.74 -8.34 2.96
CA VAL A 191 8.29 -6.95 2.87
C VAL A 191 8.57 -6.46 1.46
N VAL A 192 7.53 -6.14 0.72
CA VAL A 192 7.60 -5.67 -0.67
C VAL A 192 6.90 -4.34 -0.85
N GLU A 193 7.17 -3.65 -1.96
CA GLU A 193 6.61 -2.33 -2.18
C GLU A 193 5.13 -2.37 -2.60
N SER A 194 4.76 -3.22 -3.56
CA SER A 194 3.41 -3.24 -4.14
C SER A 194 2.59 -4.47 -3.74
N PRO A 195 1.24 -4.38 -3.67
CA PRO A 195 0.38 -5.55 -3.45
C PRO A 195 0.55 -6.65 -4.49
N ILE A 196 0.81 -6.31 -5.75
CA ILE A 196 1.04 -7.29 -6.82
C ILE A 196 2.33 -8.06 -6.56
N CYS A 197 3.40 -7.40 -6.09
CA CYS A 197 4.63 -8.08 -5.68
C CYS A 197 4.39 -9.02 -4.48
N ALA A 198 3.58 -8.59 -3.50
CA ALA A 198 3.21 -9.46 -2.38
C ALA A 198 2.45 -10.71 -2.85
N LEU A 199 1.49 -10.56 -3.76
CA LEU A 199 0.76 -11.67 -4.37
C LEU A 199 1.70 -12.62 -5.14
N SER A 200 2.69 -12.06 -5.86
CA SER A 200 3.70 -12.85 -6.59
C SER A 200 4.56 -13.70 -5.66
N VAL A 201 5.03 -13.12 -4.56
CA VAL A 201 5.79 -13.85 -3.52
C VAL A 201 4.92 -14.93 -2.88
N MET A 202 3.66 -14.62 -2.57
CA MET A 202 2.73 -15.57 -1.95
C MET A 202 2.35 -16.73 -2.90
N GLN A 203 2.21 -16.47 -4.18
CA GLN A 203 2.00 -17.50 -5.20
C GLN A 203 3.17 -18.49 -5.28
N CYS A 204 4.39 -18.02 -5.05
CA CYS A 204 5.59 -18.83 -5.02
C CYS A 204 5.95 -19.40 -3.63
N GLY A 205 5.00 -19.40 -2.69
CA GLY A 205 5.11 -20.07 -1.38
C GLY A 205 5.80 -19.24 -0.29
N GLY A 206 5.90 -17.93 -0.45
CA GLY A 206 6.30 -16.99 0.62
C GLY A 206 5.09 -16.50 1.44
N LEU A 207 5.37 -15.84 2.57
CA LEU A 207 4.41 -15.00 3.28
C LEU A 207 4.81 -13.54 3.03
N ALA A 208 3.91 -12.70 2.59
CA ALA A 208 4.28 -11.33 2.23
C ALA A 208 3.32 -10.27 2.75
N VAL A 209 3.88 -9.11 3.09
CA VAL A 209 3.20 -7.86 3.40
C VAL A 209 3.66 -6.81 2.40
N SER A 210 2.76 -5.93 1.94
CA SER A 210 3.16 -4.80 1.09
C SER A 210 3.01 -3.47 1.80
N LEU A 211 3.99 -2.60 1.54
CA LEU A 211 4.02 -1.22 2.00
C LEU A 211 3.02 -0.32 1.26
N CYS A 212 2.54 -0.74 0.08
CA CYS A 212 1.71 0.05 -0.83
C CYS A 212 2.39 1.35 -1.29
N GLY A 213 3.68 1.26 -1.60
CA GLY A 213 4.62 2.30 -1.98
C GLY A 213 5.67 2.59 -0.91
N VAL A 214 6.80 3.19 -1.30
CA VAL A 214 7.93 3.49 -0.39
C VAL A 214 7.52 4.32 0.83
N GLY A 215 6.54 5.20 0.71
CA GLY A 215 5.99 5.96 1.85
C GLY A 215 5.32 5.10 2.93
N GLY A 216 5.08 3.82 2.66
CA GLY A 216 4.49 2.87 3.63
C GLY A 216 5.48 2.32 4.66
N THR A 217 6.78 2.60 4.56
CA THR A 217 7.80 2.21 5.55
C THR A 217 7.42 2.70 6.95
N SER A 218 6.97 3.95 7.08
CA SER A 218 6.51 4.53 8.35
C SER A 218 5.34 3.77 8.99
N LYS A 219 4.46 3.16 8.17
CA LYS A 219 3.35 2.32 8.67
C LYS A 219 3.89 1.01 9.26
N LEU A 220 4.84 0.37 8.58
CA LEU A 220 5.47 -0.86 9.08
C LEU A 220 6.22 -0.58 10.39
N VAL A 221 6.97 0.50 10.46
CA VAL A 221 7.68 0.93 11.67
C VAL A 221 6.69 1.18 12.82
N LYS A 222 5.59 1.89 12.56
CA LYS A 222 4.52 2.10 13.55
C LYS A 222 3.93 0.79 14.05
N ASP A 223 3.64 -0.15 13.14
CA ASP A 223 3.13 -1.46 13.48
C ASP A 223 4.11 -2.26 14.33
N CYS A 224 5.41 -2.24 13.99
CA CYS A 224 6.47 -2.89 14.75
C CYS A 224 6.67 -2.27 16.15
N LYS A 225 6.48 -0.96 16.30
CA LYS A 225 6.49 -0.28 17.61
C LYS A 225 5.34 -0.71 18.50
N ILE A 226 4.16 -0.92 17.93
CA ILE A 226 2.98 -1.39 18.69
C ILE A 226 3.16 -2.85 19.10
N LYS A 227 3.58 -3.70 18.15
CA LYS A 227 3.81 -5.13 18.38
C LYS A 227 4.86 -5.66 17.41
N LYS A 228 5.99 -6.14 17.95
CA LYS A 228 7.04 -6.73 17.11
C LYS A 228 6.50 -7.93 16.31
N PRO A 229 6.93 -8.08 15.04
CA PRO A 229 6.61 -9.27 14.25
C PRO A 229 7.10 -10.56 14.94
N THR A 230 6.31 -11.62 14.82
CA THR A 230 6.67 -12.93 15.40
C THR A 230 7.79 -13.60 14.60
N SER A 231 7.81 -13.40 13.29
CA SER A 231 8.82 -13.93 12.38
C SER A 231 9.82 -12.86 11.94
N PRO A 232 11.05 -13.26 11.56
CA PRO A 232 11.98 -12.36 10.89
C PRO A 232 11.40 -11.81 9.59
N LEU A 233 11.72 -10.56 9.27
CA LEU A 233 11.34 -9.91 8.03
C LEU A 233 12.41 -10.11 6.95
N VAL A 234 12.00 -10.27 5.69
CA VAL A 234 12.87 -10.22 4.52
C VAL A 234 12.54 -8.95 3.77
N LEU A 235 13.44 -7.97 3.80
CA LEU A 235 13.29 -6.73 3.06
C LEU A 235 13.67 -6.97 1.60
N CYS A 236 12.71 -6.86 0.70
CA CYS A 236 12.87 -7.06 -0.74
C CYS A 236 12.04 -6.04 -1.50
N LEU A 237 12.38 -4.76 -1.32
CA LEU A 237 11.76 -3.64 -2.04
C LEU A 237 12.23 -3.63 -3.51
N ASP A 238 11.70 -2.72 -4.30
CA ASP A 238 12.00 -2.63 -5.73
C ASP A 238 13.49 -2.36 -5.97
N ASN A 239 14.02 -2.87 -7.08
CA ASN A 239 15.44 -2.83 -7.44
C ASN A 239 15.81 -1.50 -8.14
N ASP A 240 15.23 -0.40 -7.67
CA ASP A 240 15.55 0.95 -8.12
C ASP A 240 16.11 1.80 -6.97
N GLU A 241 16.65 2.98 -7.29
CA GLU A 241 17.30 3.85 -6.30
C GLU A 241 16.37 4.23 -5.13
N PRO A 242 15.08 4.58 -5.34
CA PRO A 242 14.15 4.83 -4.24
C PRO A 242 13.91 3.60 -3.34
N GLY A 243 13.75 2.42 -3.93
CA GLY A 243 13.54 1.17 -3.20
C GLY A 243 14.76 0.77 -2.38
N GLN A 244 15.98 0.95 -2.91
CA GLN A 244 17.23 0.68 -2.18
C GLN A 244 17.39 1.62 -0.98
N LYS A 245 17.21 2.93 -1.17
CA LYS A 245 17.25 3.91 -0.06
C LYS A 245 16.19 3.62 1.01
N ALA A 246 14.98 3.29 0.61
CA ALA A 246 13.91 2.93 1.53
C ALA A 246 14.25 1.65 2.32
N SER A 247 14.88 0.67 1.66
CA SER A 247 15.33 -0.58 2.30
C SER A 247 16.42 -0.33 3.36
N GLU A 248 17.40 0.52 3.06
CA GLU A 248 18.47 0.89 4.01
C GLU A 248 17.92 1.64 5.23
N GLN A 249 17.05 2.63 5.00
CA GLN A 249 16.41 3.38 6.09
C GLN A 249 15.56 2.48 6.98
N LEU A 250 14.73 1.64 6.36
CA LEU A 250 13.88 0.69 7.08
C LEU A 250 14.73 -0.32 7.87
N ALA A 251 15.83 -0.81 7.31
CA ALA A 251 16.76 -1.71 7.99
C ALA A 251 17.35 -1.08 9.26
N ALA A 252 17.77 0.19 9.20
CA ALA A 252 18.29 0.91 10.35
C ALA A 252 17.22 1.05 11.45
N GLU A 253 15.98 1.47 11.11
CA GLU A 253 14.89 1.60 12.07
C GLU A 253 14.51 0.24 12.72
N LEU A 254 14.46 -0.84 11.94
CA LEU A 254 14.17 -2.18 12.44
C LEU A 254 15.27 -2.70 13.37
N MET A 255 16.54 -2.38 13.08
CA MET A 255 17.68 -2.71 13.92
C MET A 255 17.59 -2.02 15.29
N GLU A 256 17.33 -0.71 15.31
CA GLU A 256 17.14 0.05 16.56
C GLU A 256 16.02 -0.52 17.43
N MET A 257 14.93 -0.98 16.79
CA MET A 257 13.81 -1.61 17.50
C MET A 257 14.08 -3.07 17.92
N GLY A 258 15.22 -3.65 17.55
CA GLY A 258 15.51 -5.07 17.79
C GLY A 258 14.54 -6.02 17.07
N VAL A 259 14.03 -5.64 15.90
CA VAL A 259 13.22 -6.49 15.02
C VAL A 259 14.17 -7.31 14.15
N ARG A 260 13.95 -8.62 14.08
CA ARG A 260 14.78 -9.52 13.26
C ARG A 260 14.50 -9.32 11.78
N TYR A 261 15.51 -9.07 10.97
CA TYR A 261 15.36 -8.92 9.52
C TYR A 261 16.62 -9.37 8.75
N VAL A 262 16.43 -9.63 7.45
CA VAL A 262 17.49 -9.72 6.44
C VAL A 262 17.10 -8.86 5.25
N VAL A 263 18.07 -8.29 4.56
CA VAL A 263 17.87 -7.67 3.25
C VAL A 263 18.23 -8.72 2.21
N PHE A 264 17.30 -9.02 1.30
CA PHE A 264 17.51 -10.03 0.27
C PHE A 264 16.73 -9.68 -1.00
N ASN A 265 17.43 -9.57 -2.11
CA ASN A 265 16.82 -9.31 -3.41
C ASN A 265 16.24 -10.60 -4.01
N VAL A 266 14.92 -10.77 -3.91
CA VAL A 266 14.22 -11.92 -4.52
C VAL A 266 13.90 -11.71 -6.00
N ALA A 267 14.01 -10.48 -6.50
CA ALA A 267 13.76 -10.14 -7.90
C ALA A 267 14.95 -10.47 -8.83
N GLY A 268 16.16 -10.71 -8.27
CA GLY A 268 17.37 -10.93 -9.05
C GLY A 268 17.72 -9.70 -9.88
N ASP A 269 17.81 -9.88 -11.21
CA ASP A 269 18.10 -8.80 -12.18
C ASP A 269 16.84 -8.03 -12.61
N CYS A 270 15.65 -8.49 -12.22
CA CYS A 270 14.38 -7.82 -12.52
C CYS A 270 14.17 -6.62 -11.59
N LYS A 271 13.29 -5.71 -11.99
CA LYS A 271 12.93 -4.56 -11.18
C LYS A 271 12.25 -4.98 -9.87
N ASP A 272 11.31 -5.90 -9.95
CA ASP A 272 10.48 -6.31 -8.82
C ASP A 272 10.11 -7.81 -8.88
N PRO A 273 9.58 -8.40 -7.80
CA PRO A 273 9.19 -9.81 -7.76
C PRO A 273 8.10 -10.19 -8.77
N ASN A 274 7.23 -9.26 -9.17
CA ASN A 274 6.20 -9.55 -10.17
C ASN A 274 6.80 -9.66 -11.57
N GLU A 275 7.76 -8.82 -11.91
CA GLU A 275 8.46 -8.93 -13.19
C GLU A 275 9.18 -10.29 -13.29
N LEU A 276 9.85 -10.72 -12.23
CA LEU A 276 10.48 -12.05 -12.22
C LEU A 276 9.45 -13.19 -12.30
N LEU A 277 8.29 -13.06 -11.62
CA LEU A 277 7.20 -14.04 -11.75
C LEU A 277 6.76 -14.21 -13.20
N MET A 278 6.58 -13.09 -13.92
CA MET A 278 6.15 -13.09 -15.32
C MET A 278 7.19 -13.69 -16.26
N GLN A 279 8.48 -13.49 -15.98
CA GLN A 279 9.57 -14.05 -16.77
C GLN A 279 9.82 -15.51 -16.43
N ASN A 280 9.93 -15.85 -15.14
CA ASN A 280 10.26 -17.19 -14.66
C ASN A 280 9.80 -17.43 -13.21
N ALA A 281 8.61 -18.00 -13.07
CA ALA A 281 8.04 -18.34 -11.75
C ALA A 281 8.91 -19.35 -10.96
N GLY A 282 9.60 -20.26 -11.64
CA GLY A 282 10.52 -21.21 -11.01
C GLY A 282 11.69 -20.50 -10.33
N LYS A 283 12.31 -19.53 -11.04
CA LYS A 283 13.41 -18.72 -10.50
C LYS A 283 12.97 -17.90 -9.29
N LEU A 284 11.77 -17.30 -9.34
CA LEU A 284 11.23 -16.58 -8.15
C LEU A 284 11.05 -17.51 -6.96
N LYS A 285 10.53 -18.72 -7.18
CA LYS A 285 10.39 -19.73 -6.11
C LYS A 285 11.74 -20.13 -5.50
N GLU A 286 12.78 -20.29 -6.32
CA GLU A 286 14.14 -20.55 -5.88
C GLU A 286 14.73 -19.42 -5.06
N GLN A 287 14.54 -18.16 -5.47
CA GLN A 287 15.00 -16.97 -4.73
C GLN A 287 14.28 -16.84 -3.39
N ILE A 288 12.98 -17.10 -3.32
CA ILE A 288 12.24 -17.14 -2.05
C ILE A 288 12.78 -18.22 -1.13
N ALA A 289 13.10 -19.42 -1.65
CA ALA A 289 13.70 -20.48 -0.88
C ALA A 289 15.13 -20.12 -0.39
N ALA A 290 15.92 -19.42 -1.22
CA ALA A 290 17.23 -18.91 -0.84
C ALA A 290 17.13 -17.89 0.30
N ALA A 291 16.22 -16.90 0.20
CA ALA A 291 15.97 -15.94 1.27
C ALA A 291 15.57 -16.61 2.59
N LYS A 292 14.71 -17.64 2.53
CA LYS A 292 14.35 -18.43 3.72
C LYS A 292 15.56 -19.14 4.34
N ARG A 293 16.49 -19.64 3.52
CA ARG A 293 17.75 -20.23 4.00
C ARG A 293 18.65 -19.20 4.69
N GLU A 294 18.78 -18.00 4.12
CA GLU A 294 19.56 -16.92 4.74
C GLU A 294 18.98 -16.50 6.09
N VAL A 295 17.66 -16.39 6.21
CA VAL A 295 16.99 -16.12 7.50
C VAL A 295 17.33 -17.24 8.52
N LYS A 296 17.21 -18.52 8.09
CA LYS A 296 17.54 -19.65 8.96
C LYS A 296 19.00 -19.64 9.40
N LYS A 297 19.93 -19.30 8.49
CA LYS A 297 21.36 -19.19 8.80
C LYS A 297 21.62 -18.09 9.82
N LYS A 298 21.06 -16.89 9.60
CA LYS A 298 21.27 -15.71 10.47
C LYS A 298 20.62 -15.88 11.86
N TYR A 299 19.46 -16.53 11.93
CA TYR A 299 18.67 -16.65 13.17
C TYR A 299 18.48 -18.09 13.63
N LYS A 300 19.45 -18.96 13.35
CA LYS A 300 19.42 -20.36 13.77
C LYS A 300 19.30 -20.42 15.29
N ARG A 301 18.17 -20.85 15.83
CA ARG A 301 18.04 -21.23 17.24
C ARG A 301 18.80 -22.57 17.41
N GLY A 302 20.00 -22.51 17.81
CA GLY A 302 20.79 -23.70 18.13
C GLY A 302 21.99 -23.30 18.98
N VAL A 303 22.30 -24.11 19.95
CA VAL A 303 23.63 -24.06 20.61
C VAL A 303 24.63 -24.25 19.49
N ALA A 304 25.47 -23.24 19.22
CA ALA A 304 26.60 -23.43 18.35
C ALA A 304 27.51 -24.50 19.02
N SER A 305 27.45 -25.73 18.54
CA SER A 305 28.36 -26.78 18.99
C SER A 305 29.59 -26.75 18.11
N ILE A 306 30.73 -26.65 18.69
CA ILE A 306 32.01 -26.87 18.03
C ILE A 306 32.57 -28.18 18.54
N SER A 307 33.29 -28.91 17.72
CA SER A 307 34.00 -30.11 18.17
C SER A 307 35.12 -29.74 19.13
N ALA A 308 35.53 -30.69 19.97
CA ALA A 308 36.65 -30.46 20.88
C ALA A 308 37.96 -30.11 20.14
N SER A 309 38.17 -30.64 18.94
CA SER A 309 39.30 -30.31 18.09
C SER A 309 39.25 -28.89 17.53
N GLU A 310 38.06 -28.42 17.12
CA GLU A 310 37.86 -27.02 16.67
C GLU A 310 38.02 -26.03 17.83
N LEU A 311 37.56 -26.40 19.04
CA LEU A 311 37.72 -25.58 20.23
C LEU A 311 39.19 -25.39 20.63
N GLN A 312 40.00 -26.44 20.47
CA GLN A 312 41.44 -26.38 20.76
C GLN A 312 42.23 -25.45 19.84
N THR A 313 41.72 -25.22 18.61
CA THR A 313 42.39 -24.39 17.60
C THR A 313 41.67 -23.01 17.42
N ALA A 314 40.53 -22.83 18.06
CA ALA A 314 39.76 -21.57 17.96
C ALA A 314 40.49 -20.44 18.68
N VAL A 315 40.69 -19.33 17.99
CA VAL A 315 41.05 -18.06 18.63
C VAL A 315 39.78 -17.52 19.31
N ILE A 316 39.78 -17.56 20.63
CA ILE A 316 38.65 -17.05 21.43
C ILE A 316 39.05 -15.67 21.91
N ASP A 317 38.29 -14.64 21.45
CA ASP A 317 38.47 -13.30 21.98
C ASP A 317 38.17 -13.28 23.48
N PRO A 318 38.93 -12.49 24.27
CA PRO A 318 38.67 -12.36 25.69
C PRO A 318 37.24 -11.80 25.90
N PRO A 319 36.54 -12.27 26.94
CA PRO A 319 35.18 -11.80 27.21
C PRO A 319 35.18 -10.29 27.49
N GLU A 320 34.19 -9.56 26.93
CA GLU A 320 33.89 -8.21 27.41
C GLU A 320 33.30 -8.29 28.82
N TRP A 321 33.83 -7.51 29.72
CA TRP A 321 33.42 -7.52 31.12
C TRP A 321 32.41 -6.39 31.40
N LEU A 322 31.23 -6.72 31.93
CA LEU A 322 30.31 -5.75 32.52
C LEU A 322 30.82 -5.26 33.90
N ILE A 323 31.38 -6.17 34.67
CA ILE A 323 32.13 -5.87 35.89
C ILE A 323 33.47 -6.57 35.74
N PRO A 324 34.60 -5.84 35.72
CA PRO A 324 35.92 -6.44 35.49
C PRO A 324 36.17 -7.68 36.37
N GLU A 325 36.56 -8.78 35.72
CA GLU A 325 36.89 -10.10 36.31
C GLU A 325 35.76 -10.76 37.14
N VAL A 326 34.57 -10.15 37.20
CA VAL A 326 33.45 -10.67 37.99
C VAL A 326 32.27 -11.07 37.11
N LEU A 327 31.86 -10.22 36.14
CA LEU A 327 30.69 -10.45 35.33
C LEU A 327 30.98 -10.19 33.85
N PRO A 328 31.12 -11.23 33.01
CA PRO A 328 31.27 -11.07 31.57
C PRO A 328 29.93 -10.71 30.92
N GLN A 329 30.00 -10.13 29.75
CA GLN A 329 28.84 -9.91 28.93
C GLN A 329 28.23 -11.26 28.48
N GLY A 330 26.91 -11.41 28.59
CA GLY A 330 26.17 -12.60 28.22
C GLY A 330 25.32 -13.17 29.36
N LEU A 331 25.10 -14.49 29.32
CA LEU A 331 24.37 -15.20 30.38
C LEU A 331 25.30 -15.61 31.51
N ALA A 332 25.06 -15.11 32.71
CA ALA A 332 25.78 -15.51 33.93
C ALA A 332 24.80 -16.14 34.95
N ILE A 333 25.27 -17.11 35.70
CA ILE A 333 24.51 -17.76 36.76
C ILE A 333 25.17 -17.45 38.09
N LEU A 334 24.50 -16.70 38.95
CA LEU A 334 24.93 -16.39 40.29
C LEU A 334 24.47 -17.48 41.27
N CYS A 335 25.36 -18.41 41.61
CA CYS A 335 25.10 -19.50 42.54
C CYS A 335 25.69 -19.24 43.92
N ALA A 336 24.85 -19.35 44.96
CA ALA A 336 25.31 -19.35 46.36
C ALA A 336 24.24 -19.96 47.25
N SER A 337 24.58 -20.31 48.47
CA SER A 337 23.64 -20.76 49.49
C SER A 337 22.59 -19.71 49.81
N SER A 338 21.48 -20.07 50.46
CA SER A 338 20.43 -19.13 50.85
C SER A 338 20.99 -18.07 51.85
N LYS A 339 20.40 -16.87 51.82
CA LYS A 339 20.72 -15.75 52.73
C LYS A 339 22.12 -15.12 52.62
N VAL A 340 22.87 -15.33 51.53
CA VAL A 340 24.19 -14.71 51.33
C VAL A 340 24.19 -13.46 50.43
N GLY A 341 23.03 -12.81 50.25
CA GLY A 341 22.95 -11.51 49.56
C GLY A 341 22.90 -11.55 48.02
N LYS A 342 22.65 -12.70 47.37
CA LYS A 342 22.57 -12.81 45.90
C LYS A 342 21.65 -11.78 45.24
N SER A 343 20.44 -11.62 45.82
CA SER A 343 19.45 -10.68 45.28
C SER A 343 19.87 -9.21 45.43
N TRP A 344 20.60 -8.91 46.53
CA TRP A 344 21.13 -7.58 46.78
C TRP A 344 22.24 -7.21 45.79
N MET A 345 23.12 -8.15 45.48
CA MET A 345 24.18 -7.97 44.48
C MET A 345 23.62 -7.83 43.05
N ALA A 346 22.53 -8.50 42.73
CA ALA A 346 21.90 -8.43 41.42
C ALA A 346 21.09 -7.15 41.18
N MET A 347 20.81 -6.36 42.23
CA MET A 347 20.08 -5.10 42.17
C MET A 347 20.98 -3.85 42.16
N GLN A 348 22.28 -4.00 42.40
CA GLN A 348 23.28 -2.94 42.25
C GLN A 348 23.87 -2.89 40.85
#